data_662746f101f94cbb73e325a31e968303
#
_entry.id   662746f101f94cbb73e325a31e968303
#
_cell.length_a   1.000
_cell.length_b   1.000
_cell.length_c   1.000
_cell.angle_alpha   90.00
_cell.angle_beta   90.00
_cell.angle_gamma   90.00
#
_symmetry.space_group_name_H-M   'P 1'
#
loop_
_entity.id
_entity.type
_entity.pdbx_description
1 polymer ?
#
loop_
_entity_poly.entity_id
_entity_poly.type
_entity_poly.pdbx_seq_one_letter_code
_entity_poly.pdbx_strand_id
1 'polypeptide(L)'
;RRGPKIVAIGGGTGLSTLLRGLKEYTGNITAIVSIADDGGSSGRLQREFGVLPPGDIRKNIAALADAEPLMSRLFEYRFAEGEGLEGHSFGNLFILAMTEVAGNFEEAVRETSRVLAVRGQILPATLSALTICARTEEGDIVRGESSITEHGHVKEIFLDPPAIQANPDAIRAILQADLIVCGPGSLMTSVLPNMLVE
;
A
#
# COMPACT_ATOMS: atom_id res chain seq x y z
N ARG A 1 10.34 -20.42 -9.11
CA ARG A 1 8.94 -20.05 -8.88
C ARG A 1 8.08 -20.87 -9.82
N ARG A 2 7.13 -21.65 -9.28
CA ARG A 2 6.20 -22.48 -10.07
C ARG A 2 4.79 -21.89 -9.87
N GLY A 3 3.96 -21.92 -10.93
CA GLY A 3 2.59 -21.42 -10.94
C GLY A 3 2.38 -20.17 -11.79
N PRO A 4 1.11 -19.77 -12.02
CA PRO A 4 0.77 -18.61 -12.82
C PRO A 4 1.31 -17.32 -12.21
N LYS A 5 1.60 -16.35 -13.05
CA LYS A 5 1.93 -14.98 -12.64
C LYS A 5 0.64 -14.25 -12.30
N ILE A 6 0.44 -13.95 -11.04
CA ILE A 6 -0.76 -13.27 -10.56
C ILE A 6 -0.39 -11.85 -10.15
N VAL A 7 -1.07 -10.87 -10.73
CA VAL A 7 -1.05 -9.48 -10.27
C VAL A 7 -2.31 -9.21 -9.46
N ALA A 8 -2.14 -8.76 -8.22
CA ALA A 8 -3.24 -8.34 -7.35
C ALA A 8 -3.16 -6.83 -7.10
N ILE A 9 -4.21 -6.09 -7.43
CA ILE A 9 -4.26 -4.62 -7.37
C ILE A 9 -5.24 -4.19 -6.30
N GLY A 10 -4.82 -3.30 -5.40
CA GLY A 10 -5.68 -2.81 -4.33
C GLY A 10 -4.93 -2.11 -3.22
N GLY A 11 -5.47 -2.18 -2.01
CA GLY A 11 -4.87 -1.59 -0.80
C GLY A 11 -5.49 -2.17 0.46
N GLY A 12 -4.99 -1.71 1.61
CA GLY A 12 -5.56 -2.01 2.90
C GLY A 12 -5.58 -3.48 3.31
N THR A 13 -6.54 -3.77 4.18
CA THR A 13 -6.71 -5.10 4.79
C THR A 13 -7.26 -6.13 3.81
N GLY A 14 -8.11 -5.70 2.86
CA GLY A 14 -8.70 -6.60 1.88
C GLY A 14 -7.65 -7.29 1.02
N LEU A 15 -6.77 -6.52 0.39
CA LEU A 15 -5.68 -7.04 -0.43
C LEU A 15 -4.76 -7.95 0.38
N SER A 16 -4.33 -7.52 1.57
CA SER A 16 -3.44 -8.33 2.42
C SER A 16 -4.07 -9.67 2.83
N THR A 17 -5.38 -9.73 3.00
CA THR A 17 -6.09 -10.99 3.29
C THR A 17 -6.07 -11.92 2.06
N LEU A 18 -6.34 -11.39 0.87
CA LEU A 18 -6.23 -12.16 -0.38
C LEU A 18 -4.81 -12.72 -0.57
N LEU A 19 -3.79 -11.90 -0.36
CA LEU A 19 -2.38 -12.29 -0.54
C LEU A 19 -1.95 -13.42 0.39
N ARG A 20 -2.44 -13.45 1.64
CA ARG A 20 -2.20 -14.57 2.56
C ARG A 20 -2.71 -15.91 1.99
N GLY A 21 -3.86 -15.88 1.31
CA GLY A 21 -4.38 -17.08 0.63
C GLY A 21 -3.60 -17.42 -0.63
N LEU A 22 -3.30 -16.44 -1.48
CA LEU A 22 -2.63 -16.66 -2.77
C LEU A 22 -1.22 -17.25 -2.62
N LYS A 23 -0.46 -16.84 -1.60
CA LYS A 23 0.90 -17.35 -1.39
C LYS A 23 0.99 -18.86 -1.13
N GLU A 24 -0.12 -19.48 -0.74
CA GLU A 24 -0.19 -20.95 -0.57
C GLU A 24 -0.25 -21.70 -1.91
N TYR A 25 -0.64 -21.01 -2.98
CA TYR A 25 -0.81 -21.62 -4.30
C TYR A 25 0.31 -21.26 -5.27
N THR A 26 0.87 -20.07 -5.18
CA THR A 26 1.95 -19.62 -6.06
C THR A 26 2.90 -18.66 -5.37
N GLY A 27 4.16 -18.68 -5.79
CA GLY A 27 5.15 -17.66 -5.42
C GLY A 27 5.34 -16.58 -6.49
N ASN A 28 4.58 -16.64 -7.60
CA ASN A 28 4.66 -15.66 -8.69
C ASN A 28 3.59 -14.57 -8.52
N ILE A 29 3.57 -13.94 -7.34
CA ILE A 29 2.61 -12.89 -7.00
C ILE A 29 3.29 -11.53 -7.10
N THR A 30 2.64 -10.58 -7.75
CA THR A 30 2.96 -9.15 -7.67
C THR A 30 1.76 -8.42 -7.10
N ALA A 31 1.92 -7.79 -5.94
CA ALA A 31 0.90 -6.93 -5.37
C ALA A 31 1.20 -5.48 -5.76
N ILE A 32 0.26 -4.83 -6.44
CA ILE A 32 0.29 -3.40 -6.75
C ILE A 32 -0.59 -2.70 -5.72
N VAL A 33 0.03 -1.85 -4.91
CA VAL A 33 -0.57 -1.33 -3.69
C VAL A 33 -0.79 0.16 -3.79
N SER A 34 -2.00 0.62 -3.47
CA SER A 34 -2.30 2.05 -3.33
C SER A 34 -1.42 2.70 -2.27
N ILE A 35 -1.00 3.92 -2.52
CA ILE A 35 -0.23 4.76 -1.58
C ILE A 35 -1.04 5.96 -1.10
N ALA A 36 -2.33 5.82 -0.96
CA ALA A 36 -3.24 6.90 -0.62
C ALA A 36 -3.64 6.96 0.86
N ASP A 37 -3.11 6.06 1.72
CA ASP A 37 -3.40 5.97 3.17
C ASP A 37 -2.89 7.21 3.91
N ASP A 38 -3.80 8.11 4.27
CA ASP A 38 -3.54 9.34 5.03
C ASP A 38 -3.86 9.22 6.52
N GLY A 39 -4.25 8.03 6.98
CA GLY A 39 -4.70 7.76 8.34
C GLY A 39 -3.59 7.43 9.33
N GLY A 40 -3.88 7.62 10.62
CA GLY A 40 -3.10 7.15 11.75
C GLY A 40 -1.58 7.37 11.63
N SER A 41 -0.82 6.28 11.78
CA SER A 41 0.65 6.29 11.70
C SER A 41 1.18 6.72 10.33
N SER A 42 0.56 6.26 9.23
CA SER A 42 1.01 6.58 7.87
C SER A 42 0.91 8.07 7.57
N GLY A 43 -0.26 8.66 7.86
CA GLY A 43 -0.46 10.09 7.62
C GLY A 43 0.42 10.99 8.48
N ARG A 44 0.75 10.56 9.72
CA ARG A 44 1.72 11.29 10.55
C ARG A 44 3.11 11.30 9.93
N LEU A 45 3.62 10.12 9.53
CA LEU A 45 4.94 9.98 8.91
C LEU A 45 5.03 10.75 7.57
N GLN A 46 3.97 10.70 6.78
CA GLN A 46 3.90 11.46 5.53
C GLN A 46 4.02 12.98 5.79
N ARG A 47 3.30 13.51 6.78
CA ARG A 47 3.33 14.95 7.11
C ARG A 47 4.65 15.41 7.72
N GLU A 48 5.26 14.57 8.56
CA GLU A 48 6.48 14.93 9.29
C GLU A 48 7.75 14.75 8.45
N PHE A 49 7.82 13.71 7.63
CA PHE A 49 9.03 13.32 6.89
C PHE A 49 8.90 13.45 5.37
N GLY A 50 7.73 13.78 4.84
CA GLY A 50 7.51 13.89 3.39
C GLY A 50 7.61 12.57 2.63
N VAL A 51 7.55 11.43 3.31
CA VAL A 51 7.64 10.11 2.71
C VAL A 51 6.28 9.65 2.18
N LEU A 52 6.29 8.70 1.24
CA LEU A 52 5.07 8.03 0.81
C LEU A 52 4.48 7.21 1.98
N PRO A 53 3.13 7.14 2.11
CA PRO A 53 2.50 6.46 3.25
C PRO A 53 2.79 4.97 3.26
N PRO A 54 3.44 4.45 4.31
CA PRO A 54 3.91 3.06 4.33
C PRO A 54 2.85 2.03 4.75
N GLY A 55 1.69 2.46 5.28
CA GLY A 55 0.75 1.59 5.98
C GLY A 55 0.23 0.41 5.17
N ASP A 56 -0.26 0.67 3.98
CA ASP A 56 -0.78 -0.38 3.11
C ASP A 56 0.33 -1.25 2.53
N ILE A 57 1.46 -0.65 2.16
CA ILE A 57 2.67 -1.40 1.77
C ILE A 57 3.09 -2.35 2.89
N ARG A 58 3.17 -1.87 4.15
CA ARG A 58 3.51 -2.67 5.33
C ARG A 58 2.57 -3.86 5.51
N LYS A 59 1.25 -3.65 5.43
CA LYS A 59 0.24 -4.72 5.57
C LYS A 59 0.44 -5.82 4.51
N ASN A 60 0.73 -5.43 3.28
CA ASN A 60 0.91 -6.36 2.17
C ASN A 60 2.28 -7.08 2.23
N ILE A 61 3.34 -6.40 2.68
CA ILE A 61 4.62 -7.05 3.01
C ILE A 61 4.40 -8.13 4.09
N ALA A 62 3.75 -7.78 5.20
CA ALA A 62 3.44 -8.72 6.28
C ALA A 62 2.62 -9.93 5.80
N ALA A 63 1.69 -9.71 4.86
CA ALA A 63 0.85 -10.79 4.31
C ALA A 63 1.65 -11.80 3.48
N LEU A 64 2.61 -11.34 2.68
CA LEU A 64 3.47 -12.19 1.84
C LEU A 64 4.76 -12.64 2.52
N ALA A 65 5.08 -12.11 3.70
CA ALA A 65 6.27 -12.47 4.45
C ALA A 65 6.27 -13.96 4.84
N ASP A 66 7.46 -14.53 4.81
CA ASP A 66 7.78 -15.89 5.27
C ASP A 66 8.84 -15.83 6.39
N ALA A 67 8.88 -14.68 7.08
CA ALA A 67 9.82 -14.39 8.14
C ALA A 67 9.53 -15.21 9.41
N GLU A 68 10.57 -15.33 10.26
CA GLU A 68 10.43 -15.94 11.58
C GLU A 68 9.26 -15.32 12.36
N PRO A 69 8.50 -16.11 13.13
CA PRO A 69 7.30 -15.65 13.83
C PRO A 69 7.52 -14.41 14.70
N LEU A 70 8.67 -14.31 15.35
CA LEU A 70 8.99 -13.14 16.19
C LEU A 70 9.16 -11.88 15.33
N MET A 71 9.84 -11.98 14.20
CA MET A 71 10.02 -10.84 13.28
C MET A 71 8.67 -10.40 12.69
N SER A 72 7.81 -11.33 12.34
CA SER A 72 6.45 -11.02 11.85
C SER A 72 5.64 -10.26 12.91
N ARG A 73 5.68 -10.71 14.16
CA ARG A 73 5.01 -10.04 15.29
C ARG A 73 5.60 -8.65 15.55
N LEU A 74 6.92 -8.50 15.50
CA LEU A 74 7.60 -7.22 15.67
C LEU A 74 7.20 -6.23 14.56
N PHE A 75 7.15 -6.68 13.32
CA PHE A 75 6.80 -5.84 12.18
C PHE A 75 5.34 -5.34 12.24
N GLU A 76 4.45 -6.11 12.85
CA GLU A 76 3.06 -5.72 13.09
C GLU A 76 2.85 -4.99 14.43
N TYR A 77 3.88 -4.94 15.30
CA TYR A 77 3.78 -4.32 16.62
C TYR A 77 3.40 -2.84 16.50
N ARG A 78 2.49 -2.40 17.39
CA ARG A 78 2.06 -1.01 17.51
C ARG A 78 2.36 -0.51 18.92
N PHE A 79 3.01 0.64 19.01
CA PHE A 79 3.31 1.27 20.27
C PHE A 79 2.02 1.77 20.92
N ALA A 80 1.73 1.27 22.15
CA ALA A 80 0.54 1.66 22.90
C ALA A 80 0.74 2.97 23.65
N GLU A 81 1.98 3.34 23.92
CA GLU A 81 2.38 4.51 24.70
C GLU A 81 3.77 5.00 24.26
N GLY A 82 4.19 6.16 24.78
CA GLY A 82 5.49 6.78 24.52
C GLY A 82 5.35 8.07 23.72
N GLU A 83 5.97 9.14 24.25
CA GLU A 83 5.97 10.44 23.57
C GLU A 83 6.57 10.31 22.17
N GLY A 84 5.81 10.70 21.14
CA GLY A 84 6.19 10.58 19.74
C GLY A 84 6.01 9.19 19.12
N LEU A 85 5.93 8.11 19.90
CA LEU A 85 5.80 6.73 19.37
C LEU A 85 4.38 6.21 19.40
N GLU A 86 3.55 6.67 20.36
CA GLU A 86 2.19 6.16 20.53
C GLU A 86 1.40 6.15 19.21
N GLY A 87 0.77 5.01 18.93
CA GLY A 87 -0.02 4.78 17.73
C GLY A 87 0.80 4.49 16.47
N HIS A 88 2.15 4.63 16.46
CA HIS A 88 2.98 4.16 15.36
C HIS A 88 3.11 2.64 15.36
N SER A 89 3.13 2.01 14.18
CA SER A 89 3.55 0.64 14.06
C SER A 89 5.06 0.57 13.81
N PHE A 90 5.72 -0.42 14.42
CA PHE A 90 7.15 -0.66 14.19
C PHE A 90 7.46 -0.82 12.69
N GLY A 91 6.63 -1.57 11.95
CA GLY A 91 6.85 -1.78 10.52
C GLY A 91 6.76 -0.50 9.68
N ASN A 92 5.91 0.48 10.07
CA ASN A 92 5.90 1.78 9.40
C ASN A 92 7.19 2.56 9.67
N LEU A 93 7.66 2.55 10.93
CA LEU A 93 8.94 3.17 11.31
C LEU A 93 10.13 2.46 10.63
N PHE A 94 10.05 1.14 10.50
CA PHE A 94 11.07 0.35 9.80
C PHE A 94 11.16 0.74 8.31
N ILE A 95 10.02 0.86 7.61
CA ILE A 95 10.00 1.29 6.20
C ILE A 95 10.50 2.73 6.06
N LEU A 96 10.15 3.62 6.99
CA LEU A 96 10.68 4.99 7.02
C LEU A 96 12.20 4.99 7.13
N ALA A 97 12.75 4.28 8.11
CA ALA A 97 14.21 4.15 8.30
C ALA A 97 14.88 3.52 7.08
N MET A 98 14.26 2.50 6.49
CA MET A 98 14.76 1.89 5.25
C MET A 98 14.74 2.86 4.07
N THR A 99 13.79 3.80 4.02
CA THR A 99 13.74 4.81 2.96
C THR A 99 14.96 5.73 3.03
N GLU A 100 15.34 6.14 4.23
CA GLU A 100 16.55 6.93 4.46
C GLU A 100 17.83 6.14 4.12
N VAL A 101 17.93 4.89 4.55
CA VAL A 101 19.11 4.03 4.32
C VAL A 101 19.25 3.66 2.85
N ALA A 102 18.17 3.32 2.18
CA ALA A 102 18.16 2.89 0.77
C ALA A 102 18.11 4.07 -0.22
N GLY A 103 17.83 5.28 0.24
CA GLY A 103 17.81 6.50 -0.53
C GLY A 103 16.48 6.81 -1.25
N ASN A 104 15.56 5.86 -1.33
CA ASN A 104 14.22 6.07 -1.88
C ASN A 104 13.22 5.01 -1.39
N PHE A 105 11.93 5.32 -1.52
CA PHE A 105 10.85 4.48 -1.02
C PHE A 105 10.74 3.14 -1.76
N GLU A 106 10.94 3.10 -3.06
CA GLU A 106 10.84 1.86 -3.84
C GLU A 106 11.90 0.84 -3.42
N GLU A 107 13.14 1.29 -3.27
CA GLU A 107 14.25 0.46 -2.80
C GLU A 107 14.03 0.02 -1.34
N ALA A 108 13.48 0.90 -0.50
CA ALA A 108 13.10 0.56 0.87
C ALA A 108 12.07 -0.59 0.92
N VAL A 109 11.05 -0.54 0.06
CA VAL A 109 10.05 -1.62 -0.06
C VAL A 109 10.70 -2.92 -0.52
N ARG A 110 11.63 -2.84 -1.49
CA ARG A 110 12.37 -3.99 -2.00
C ARG A 110 13.25 -4.63 -0.92
N GLU A 111 14.05 -3.83 -0.23
CA GLU A 111 14.94 -4.32 0.82
C GLU A 111 14.16 -4.83 2.06
N THR A 112 13.09 -4.14 2.46
CA THR A 112 12.18 -4.65 3.51
C THR A 112 11.60 -6.01 3.12
N SER A 113 11.20 -6.16 1.86
CA SER A 113 10.68 -7.44 1.34
C SER A 113 11.72 -8.55 1.39
N ARG A 114 13.00 -8.25 1.16
CA ARG A 114 14.12 -9.21 1.30
C ARG A 114 14.33 -9.63 2.75
N VAL A 115 14.39 -8.66 3.67
CA VAL A 115 14.58 -8.90 5.10
C VAL A 115 13.49 -9.80 5.66
N LEU A 116 12.25 -9.63 5.19
CA LEU A 116 11.08 -10.38 5.64
C LEU A 116 10.79 -11.63 4.79
N ALA A 117 11.70 -12.00 3.88
CA ALA A 117 11.54 -13.17 3.00
C ALA A 117 10.18 -13.22 2.28
N VAL A 118 9.75 -12.10 1.70
CA VAL A 118 8.46 -11.98 1.01
C VAL A 118 8.37 -12.95 -0.16
N ARG A 119 7.29 -13.72 -0.22
CA ARG A 119 6.96 -14.60 -1.35
C ARG A 119 6.27 -13.80 -2.45
N GLY A 120 7.03 -13.32 -3.42
CA GLY A 120 6.52 -12.51 -4.51
C GLY A 120 7.17 -11.13 -4.56
N GLN A 121 6.40 -10.14 -4.97
CA GLN A 121 6.85 -8.76 -5.11
C GLN A 121 5.74 -7.81 -4.64
N ILE A 122 6.14 -6.74 -3.97
CA ILE A 122 5.26 -5.63 -3.58
C ILE A 122 5.72 -4.39 -4.33
N LEU A 123 4.81 -3.75 -5.03
CA LEU A 123 5.07 -2.53 -5.78
C LEU A 123 4.06 -1.45 -5.38
N PRO A 124 4.48 -0.22 -5.08
CA PRO A 124 3.56 0.90 -5.02
C PRO A 124 2.96 1.16 -6.42
N ALA A 125 1.70 1.54 -6.50
CA ALA A 125 1.03 1.85 -7.77
C ALA A 125 1.68 3.03 -8.50
N THR A 126 2.19 3.99 -7.73
CA THR A 126 2.98 5.13 -8.22
C THR A 126 4.08 5.45 -7.21
N LEU A 127 5.11 6.18 -7.66
CA LEU A 127 6.20 6.70 -6.81
C LEU A 127 6.03 8.18 -6.50
N SER A 128 4.91 8.78 -6.92
CA SER A 128 4.59 10.17 -6.68
C SER A 128 3.59 10.31 -5.54
N ALA A 129 3.79 11.32 -4.68
CA ALA A 129 2.82 11.65 -3.65
C ALA A 129 1.48 12.05 -4.29
N LEU A 130 0.39 11.56 -3.73
CA LEU A 130 -0.96 11.85 -4.18
C LEU A 130 -1.91 12.02 -3.00
N THR A 131 -3.03 12.66 -3.27
CA THR A 131 -4.20 12.69 -2.39
C THR A 131 -5.41 12.21 -3.18
N ILE A 132 -6.18 11.29 -2.61
CA ILE A 132 -7.50 10.94 -3.17
C ILE A 132 -8.45 12.08 -2.84
N CYS A 133 -9.20 12.51 -3.84
CA CYS A 133 -10.26 13.48 -3.69
C CYS A 133 -11.56 12.87 -4.17
N ALA A 134 -12.65 13.28 -3.56
CA ALA A 134 -14.00 12.89 -3.97
C ALA A 134 -14.91 14.12 -4.14
N ARG A 135 -15.84 14.03 -5.07
CA ARG A 135 -16.94 14.98 -5.20
C ARG A 135 -18.19 14.35 -4.60
N THR A 136 -18.87 15.08 -3.72
CA THR A 136 -20.15 14.66 -3.13
C THR A 136 -21.31 14.89 -4.11
N GLU A 137 -22.48 14.39 -3.77
CA GLU A 137 -23.70 14.66 -4.54
C GLU A 137 -24.06 16.16 -4.56
N GLU A 138 -23.74 16.89 -3.49
CA GLU A 138 -23.95 18.34 -3.36
C GLU A 138 -22.92 19.16 -4.14
N GLY A 139 -21.84 18.51 -4.62
CA GLY A 139 -20.77 19.14 -5.39
C GLY A 139 -19.56 19.57 -4.57
N ASP A 140 -19.54 19.33 -3.26
CA ASP A 140 -18.42 19.63 -2.39
C ASP A 140 -17.25 18.66 -2.66
N ILE A 141 -16.03 19.11 -2.36
CA ILE A 141 -14.82 18.30 -2.50
C ILE A 141 -14.34 17.84 -1.14
N VAL A 142 -14.27 16.52 -0.96
CA VAL A 142 -13.70 15.84 0.20
C VAL A 142 -12.30 15.35 -0.17
N ARG A 143 -11.30 15.57 0.70
CA ARG A 143 -9.89 15.23 0.45
C ARG A 143 -9.39 14.23 1.48
N GLY A 144 -8.69 13.20 1.01
CA GLY A 144 -8.08 12.17 1.83
C GLY A 144 -8.95 10.93 2.02
N GLU A 145 -8.28 9.78 2.11
CA GLU A 145 -8.95 8.48 2.26
C GLU A 145 -9.83 8.42 3.50
N SER A 146 -9.32 8.90 4.63
CA SER A 146 -10.03 8.90 5.92
C SER A 146 -11.31 9.71 5.85
N SER A 147 -11.24 10.93 5.33
CA SER A 147 -12.40 11.83 5.20
C SER A 147 -13.44 11.30 4.20
N ILE A 148 -13.01 10.71 3.09
CA ILE A 148 -13.90 10.08 2.11
C ILE A 148 -14.64 8.89 2.74
N THR A 149 -13.92 8.09 3.53
CA THR A 149 -14.49 6.93 4.23
C THR A 149 -15.52 7.37 5.28
N GLU A 150 -15.25 8.43 6.01
CA GLU A 150 -16.18 9.01 7.00
C GLU A 150 -17.44 9.61 6.34
N HIS A 151 -17.28 10.28 5.21
CA HIS A 151 -18.40 10.86 4.45
C HIS A 151 -19.32 9.77 3.90
N GLY A 152 -18.77 8.66 3.43
CA GLY A 152 -19.49 7.47 2.96
C GLY A 152 -19.93 7.55 1.50
N HIS A 153 -20.95 8.34 1.16
CA HIS A 153 -21.47 8.43 -0.21
C HIS A 153 -20.79 9.55 -1.01
N VAL A 154 -20.13 9.17 -2.10
CA VAL A 154 -19.46 10.11 -3.01
C VAL A 154 -19.83 9.78 -4.46
N LYS A 155 -19.92 10.79 -5.29
CA LYS A 155 -20.32 10.68 -6.70
C LYS A 155 -19.16 10.34 -7.60
N GLU A 156 -18.00 10.92 -7.34
CA GLU A 156 -16.83 10.86 -8.20
C GLU A 156 -15.56 10.82 -7.37
N ILE A 157 -14.55 10.05 -7.82
CA ILE A 157 -13.21 10.00 -7.25
C ILE A 157 -12.21 10.53 -8.27
N PHE A 158 -11.25 11.31 -7.83
CA PHE A 158 -10.13 11.79 -8.63
C PHE A 158 -8.85 11.92 -7.79
N LEU A 159 -7.71 12.04 -8.46
CA LEU A 159 -6.41 12.20 -7.82
C LEU A 159 -5.96 13.66 -7.86
N ASP A 160 -5.23 14.06 -6.83
CA ASP A 160 -4.55 15.36 -6.77
C ASP A 160 -3.07 15.14 -6.42
N PRO A 161 -2.13 15.50 -7.31
CA PRO A 161 -2.35 16.13 -8.61
C PRO A 161 -3.00 15.16 -9.63
N PRO A 162 -3.65 15.68 -10.67
CA PRO A 162 -4.13 14.85 -11.77
C PRO A 162 -2.94 14.32 -12.61
N ALA A 163 -3.18 13.28 -13.44
CA ALA A 163 -2.18 12.70 -14.34
C ALA A 163 -0.92 12.19 -13.63
N ILE A 164 -1.12 11.42 -12.56
CA ILE A 164 -0.05 10.76 -11.83
C ILE A 164 0.43 9.53 -12.62
N GLN A 165 1.73 9.46 -12.85
CA GLN A 165 2.34 8.36 -13.59
C GLN A 165 2.41 7.08 -12.75
N ALA A 166 2.06 5.97 -13.37
CA ALA A 166 2.21 4.65 -12.77
C ALA A 166 3.68 4.28 -12.54
N ASN A 167 3.93 3.46 -11.54
CA ASN A 167 5.21 2.80 -11.38
C ASN A 167 5.50 1.91 -12.61
N PRO A 168 6.61 2.13 -13.34
CA PRO A 168 6.93 1.35 -14.55
C PRO A 168 7.02 -0.16 -14.30
N ASP A 169 7.46 -0.58 -13.12
CA ASP A 169 7.52 -2.00 -12.75
C ASP A 169 6.12 -2.58 -12.52
N ALA A 170 5.18 -1.78 -12.03
CA ALA A 170 3.77 -2.17 -11.92
C ALA A 170 3.14 -2.41 -13.30
N ILE A 171 3.36 -1.51 -14.26
CA ILE A 171 2.89 -1.67 -15.63
C ILE A 171 3.50 -2.92 -16.27
N ARG A 172 4.82 -3.12 -16.09
CA ARG A 172 5.50 -4.33 -16.60
C ARG A 172 4.90 -5.61 -16.02
N ALA A 173 4.60 -5.62 -14.73
CA ALA A 173 3.98 -6.77 -14.07
C ALA A 173 2.58 -7.06 -14.64
N ILE A 174 1.76 -6.03 -14.84
CA ILE A 174 0.42 -6.15 -15.45
C ILE A 174 0.51 -6.78 -16.86
N LEU A 175 1.41 -6.27 -17.70
CA LEU A 175 1.57 -6.76 -19.09
C LEU A 175 2.09 -8.21 -19.15
N GLN A 176 2.72 -8.71 -18.10
CA GLN A 176 3.26 -10.07 -18.03
C GLN A 176 2.38 -11.04 -17.21
N ALA A 177 1.26 -10.57 -16.69
CA ALA A 177 0.39 -11.36 -15.83
C ALA A 177 -0.39 -12.43 -16.63
N ASP A 178 -0.52 -13.61 -16.04
CA ASP A 178 -1.46 -14.63 -16.51
C ASP A 178 -2.87 -14.37 -15.93
N LEU A 179 -2.95 -13.71 -14.77
CA LEU A 179 -4.18 -13.35 -14.09
C LEU A 179 -4.02 -12.01 -13.36
N ILE A 180 -5.02 -11.14 -13.51
CA ILE A 180 -5.12 -9.89 -12.76
C ILE A 180 -6.33 -9.95 -11.85
N VAL A 181 -6.13 -9.64 -10.57
CA VAL A 181 -7.19 -9.57 -9.55
C VAL A 181 -7.26 -8.14 -9.02
N CYS A 182 -8.42 -7.49 -9.17
CA CYS A 182 -8.67 -6.16 -8.63
C CYS A 182 -9.49 -6.27 -7.34
N GLY A 183 -8.92 -5.82 -6.23
CA GLY A 183 -9.48 -5.98 -4.89
C GLY A 183 -9.06 -7.30 -4.21
N PRO A 184 -9.76 -7.70 -3.12
CA PRO A 184 -10.83 -6.98 -2.41
C PRO A 184 -10.36 -5.71 -1.72
N GLY A 185 -11.32 -4.82 -1.42
CA GLY A 185 -11.05 -3.55 -0.73
C GLY A 185 -12.18 -2.55 -0.98
N SER A 186 -12.10 -1.40 -0.35
CA SER A 186 -13.00 -0.30 -0.64
C SER A 186 -12.88 0.10 -2.11
N LEU A 187 -14.01 0.09 -2.83
CA LEU A 187 -14.02 0.47 -4.23
C LEU A 187 -13.46 1.89 -4.42
N MET A 188 -13.92 2.83 -3.61
CA MET A 188 -13.62 4.26 -3.76
C MET A 188 -12.22 4.63 -3.27
N THR A 189 -11.69 3.96 -2.25
CA THR A 189 -10.44 4.40 -1.61
C THR A 189 -9.26 3.43 -1.81
N SER A 190 -9.52 2.18 -2.20
CA SER A 190 -8.45 1.17 -2.36
C SER A 190 -8.34 0.59 -3.77
N VAL A 191 -9.44 0.53 -4.54
CA VAL A 191 -9.43 -0.07 -5.88
C VAL A 191 -9.36 1.00 -6.96
N LEU A 192 -10.35 1.91 -7.03
CA LEU A 192 -10.41 2.95 -8.06
C LEU A 192 -9.17 3.86 -8.09
N PRO A 193 -8.56 4.27 -6.96
CA PRO A 193 -7.37 5.10 -7.02
C PRO A 193 -6.22 4.48 -7.81
N ASN A 194 -6.07 3.14 -7.79
CA ASN A 194 -5.06 2.46 -8.60
C ASN A 194 -5.38 2.49 -10.09
N MET A 195 -6.67 2.58 -10.47
CA MET A 195 -7.12 2.63 -11.86
C MET A 195 -7.05 4.05 -12.45
N LEU A 196 -6.89 5.06 -11.61
CA LEU A 196 -6.76 6.46 -12.00
C LEU A 196 -5.31 6.89 -12.21
N VAL A 197 -4.35 6.04 -11.90
CA VAL A 197 -2.92 6.26 -12.16
C VAL A 197 -2.65 5.94 -13.63
N GLU A 198 -1.97 6.86 -14.37
CA GLU A 198 -1.72 6.79 -15.82
C GLU A 198 -0.44 6.02 -16.17
#